data_bec67a8ef8a08a20951ff55f77c50847
#
_entry.id   bec67a8ef8a08a20951ff55f77c50847
#
_cell.length_a   1.000
_cell.length_b   1.000
_cell.length_c   1.000
_cell.angle_alpha   90.00
_cell.angle_beta   90.00
_cell.angle_gamma   90.00
#
_symmetry.space_group_name_H-M   'P 1'
#
loop_
_entity.id
_entity.type
_entity.pdbx_description
1 polymer ?
#
loop_
_entity_poly.entity_id
_entity_poly.type
_entity_poly.pdbx_seq_one_letter_code
_entity_poly.pdbx_strand_id
1 'polypeptide(L)'
;MKLLPLLLFVIATSGALAAEDETKKPRTNDGIAGDWVGGFEDSRNWIYVLLHFKEEKATVSGTLDRPLEFVTGAPLGRIDFQSPRLQFDVERPERLSFVGNVRAGTIAGQVTVGRRTTPFHFTRIAKVDVSRFAGIYRFGQDHFITIRPTEETGMNALALTDFKTAECRALFPLDEQTFFSGDKLLVTHPVAATFQFLTQTGAQMQLSWKRTGSAPFIGTRQSFAREEIAFTNGSVRLGGTLRLPDAQGPHPAIVFLHGSGPGDRNELRFIADFFLVNGFATVVYGKRTNWVASSFSDLADDALAAVRVLKSRADIRQVGLWGVSQGGWLVALGASRSPDIAFIINESGPGITPEEQMQYMVRTKLYAAKFNHAAMVAAAELIRKNFRCVHSNSGWEELARANDAARNEPWFTHISSLEMHPDDPPFWKLNAGFDSVPVLRQVRCPVLAIFGARDTLVPPKQSADIWRTTLKEAGNRDVTVKLFTDGDHGLRETSGGMLKDLATSRGFVPGYFEMQRTWALKHTKSKSK
;
A
#
# COMPACT_ATOMS: atom_id res chain seq x y z
N MET A 1 -22.19 -6.74 -4.83
CA MET A 1 -21.01 -7.56 -4.54
C MET A 1 -19.81 -6.64 -4.32
N LYS A 2 -19.36 -6.54 -3.10
CA LYS A 2 -18.14 -5.79 -2.77
C LYS A 2 -16.97 -6.78 -2.91
N LEU A 3 -16.35 -6.83 -4.10
CA LEU A 3 -15.04 -7.43 -4.23
C LEU A 3 -14.13 -6.73 -3.23
N LEU A 4 -13.76 -7.48 -2.19
CA LEU A 4 -12.72 -7.01 -1.28
C LEU A 4 -11.50 -6.72 -2.16
N PRO A 5 -10.96 -5.51 -2.17
CA PRO A 5 -9.65 -5.31 -2.77
C PRO A 5 -8.71 -6.23 -1.99
N LEU A 6 -8.10 -7.19 -2.69
CA LEU A 6 -6.99 -7.96 -2.15
C LEU A 6 -5.93 -6.93 -1.81
N LEU A 7 -5.88 -6.59 -0.57
CA LEU A 7 -4.99 -5.73 0.19
C LEU A 7 -3.74 -5.22 -0.55
N LEU A 8 -3.92 -4.29 -1.45
CA LEU A 8 -3.10 -3.12 -1.62
C LEU A 8 -4.07 -1.97 -1.43
N PHE A 9 -3.92 -1.24 -0.34
CA PHE A 9 -4.83 -0.22 0.11
C PHE A 9 -5.11 0.85 -0.94
N VAL A 10 -6.29 0.82 -1.55
CA VAL A 10 -6.95 2.00 -2.10
C VAL A 10 -8.43 1.92 -1.73
N ILE A 11 -8.83 2.61 -0.68
CA ILE A 11 -10.23 2.96 -0.49
C ILE A 11 -10.45 4.22 -1.32
N ALA A 12 -10.88 4.05 -2.57
CA ALA A 12 -11.39 5.15 -3.35
C ALA A 12 -12.84 5.42 -2.93
N THR A 13 -13.05 6.41 -2.08
CA THR A 13 -14.34 7.07 -1.93
C THR A 13 -14.26 8.42 -2.64
N SER A 14 -14.76 8.48 -3.87
CA SER A 14 -15.05 9.73 -4.54
C SER A 14 -16.24 10.41 -3.85
N GLY A 15 -15.95 11.29 -2.91
CA GLY A 15 -16.87 12.26 -2.35
C GLY A 15 -16.41 13.64 -2.73
N ALA A 16 -17.05 14.24 -3.75
CA ALA A 16 -16.87 15.66 -4.06
C ALA A 16 -17.44 16.46 -2.87
N LEU A 17 -16.56 17.09 -2.12
CA LEU A 17 -16.92 18.12 -1.13
C LEU A 17 -16.81 19.48 -1.80
N ALA A 18 -17.94 20.17 -1.84
CA ALA A 18 -18.03 21.57 -2.23
C ALA A 18 -17.14 22.43 -1.31
N ALA A 19 -16.37 23.31 -1.93
CA ALA A 19 -15.58 24.31 -1.24
C ALA A 19 -16.50 25.37 -0.67
N GLU A 20 -16.59 25.52 0.64
CA GLU A 20 -17.04 26.73 1.29
C GLU A 20 -15.82 27.56 1.72
N ASP A 21 -15.78 28.77 1.19
CA ASP A 21 -14.80 29.82 1.46
C ASP A 21 -15.07 30.42 2.85
N GLU A 22 -14.20 30.18 3.80
CA GLU A 22 -14.12 30.99 5.01
C GLU A 22 -12.68 31.27 5.41
N THR A 23 -12.21 32.45 5.01
CA THR A 23 -11.04 33.12 5.59
C THR A 23 -11.28 33.43 7.06
N LYS A 24 -10.72 32.65 7.98
CA LYS A 24 -10.66 32.99 9.40
C LYS A 24 -9.24 32.83 9.95
N LYS A 25 -8.76 33.90 10.58
CA LYS A 25 -7.53 33.98 11.42
C LYS A 25 -7.47 32.83 12.43
N PRO A 26 -6.27 32.38 12.86
CA PRO A 26 -6.14 31.35 13.89
C PRO A 26 -6.78 31.83 15.20
N ARG A 27 -7.90 31.23 15.53
CA ARG A 27 -8.50 31.38 16.86
C ARG A 27 -7.72 30.48 17.81
N THR A 28 -7.19 31.06 18.88
CA THR A 28 -6.87 30.36 20.13
C THR A 28 -8.17 29.78 20.67
N ASN A 29 -8.54 28.62 20.23
CA ASN A 29 -9.79 27.99 20.63
C ASN A 29 -9.44 26.72 21.42
N ASP A 30 -9.66 26.75 22.73
CA ASP A 30 -9.66 25.57 23.62
C ASP A 30 -10.83 24.62 23.33
N GLY A 31 -11.55 24.82 22.20
CA GLY A 31 -12.61 23.96 21.71
C GLY A 31 -12.09 22.60 21.24
N ILE A 32 -12.94 21.58 21.31
CA ILE A 32 -12.58 20.21 20.94
C ILE A 32 -12.84 19.88 19.46
N ALA A 33 -13.68 20.68 18.79
CA ALA A 33 -14.09 20.43 17.40
C ALA A 33 -12.89 20.34 16.44
N GLY A 34 -12.95 19.37 15.51
CA GLY A 34 -11.92 19.11 14.52
C GLY A 34 -11.49 17.66 14.48
N ASP A 35 -10.46 17.40 13.67
CA ASP A 35 -9.90 16.08 13.44
C ASP A 35 -8.63 15.89 14.29
N TRP A 36 -8.50 14.71 14.86
CA TRP A 36 -7.41 14.36 15.78
C TRP A 36 -6.82 13.02 15.41
N VAL A 37 -5.50 12.93 15.44
CA VAL A 37 -4.77 11.69 15.18
C VAL A 37 -3.97 11.28 16.40
N GLY A 38 -3.98 9.99 16.70
CA GLY A 38 -3.28 9.50 17.88
C GLY A 38 -3.43 8.01 18.09
N GLY A 39 -3.40 7.63 19.36
CA GLY A 39 -3.60 6.25 19.74
C GLY A 39 -3.17 5.94 21.16
N PHE A 40 -3.08 4.66 21.43
CA PHE A 40 -2.67 4.11 22.74
C PHE A 40 -2.04 2.73 22.55
N GLU A 41 -1.31 2.25 23.56
CA GLU A 41 -0.80 0.88 23.55
C GLU A 41 -1.80 -0.08 24.18
N ASP A 42 -2.14 -1.16 23.46
CA ASP A 42 -2.80 -2.32 24.01
C ASP A 42 -1.96 -3.57 23.83
N SER A 43 -1.58 -4.22 24.95
CA SER A 43 -0.85 -5.50 24.95
C SER A 43 0.40 -5.51 24.06
N ARG A 44 1.17 -4.42 24.03
CA ARG A 44 2.36 -4.16 23.20
C ARG A 44 2.06 -3.83 21.73
N ASN A 45 0.79 -3.63 21.36
CA ASN A 45 0.41 -3.14 20.05
C ASN A 45 0.01 -1.67 20.16
N TRP A 46 0.45 -0.85 19.20
CA TRP A 46 -0.07 0.49 19.04
C TRP A 46 -1.42 0.44 18.33
N ILE A 47 -2.45 0.93 19.00
CA ILE A 47 -3.77 1.08 18.39
C ILE A 47 -3.86 2.49 17.81
N TYR A 48 -3.81 2.56 16.49
CA TYR A 48 -3.91 3.82 15.74
C TYR A 48 -5.38 4.24 15.65
N VAL A 49 -5.67 5.48 16.04
CA VAL A 49 -7.03 6.00 16.19
C VAL A 49 -7.14 7.40 15.60
N LEU A 50 -8.25 7.65 14.90
CA LEU A 50 -8.69 8.97 14.48
C LEU A 50 -9.94 9.35 15.27
N LEU A 51 -10.03 10.60 15.68
CA LEU A 51 -11.22 11.16 16.32
C LEU A 51 -11.70 12.36 15.51
N HIS A 52 -13.01 12.45 15.32
CA HIS A 52 -13.67 13.51 14.59
C HIS A 52 -14.73 14.13 15.51
N PHE A 53 -14.44 15.31 16.06
CA PHE A 53 -15.39 16.02 16.91
C PHE A 53 -16.08 17.15 16.16
N LYS A 54 -17.40 17.26 16.36
CA LYS A 54 -18.25 18.36 15.87
C LYS A 54 -18.91 19.04 17.04
N GLU A 55 -19.02 20.34 16.96
CA GLU A 55 -19.69 21.16 17.97
C GLU A 55 -20.82 21.95 17.28
N GLU A 56 -22.06 21.67 17.67
CA GLU A 56 -23.26 22.33 17.17
C GLU A 56 -24.09 22.81 18.36
N LYS A 57 -24.35 24.12 18.44
CA LYS A 57 -25.22 24.73 19.48
C LYS A 57 -24.92 24.25 20.90
N ALA A 58 -23.63 24.23 21.27
CA ALA A 58 -23.13 23.77 22.57
C ALA A 58 -23.26 22.25 22.83
N THR A 59 -23.62 21.46 21.82
CA THR A 59 -23.57 20.00 21.90
C THR A 59 -22.36 19.48 21.15
N VAL A 60 -21.55 18.65 21.81
CA VAL A 60 -20.42 17.97 21.18
C VAL A 60 -20.85 16.57 20.76
N SER A 61 -20.61 16.24 19.52
CA SER A 61 -20.75 14.90 18.96
C SER A 61 -19.44 14.47 18.31
N GLY A 62 -19.27 13.18 18.01
CA GLY A 62 -18.08 12.72 17.32
C GLY A 62 -18.11 11.26 16.93
N THR A 63 -17.09 10.89 16.15
CA THR A 63 -16.83 9.51 15.72
C THR A 63 -15.38 9.13 15.92
N LEU A 64 -15.15 7.82 15.97
CA LEU A 64 -13.84 7.21 16.04
C LEU A 64 -13.63 6.28 14.83
N ASP A 65 -12.43 6.38 14.23
CA ASP A 65 -11.98 5.42 13.22
C ASP A 65 -10.75 4.66 13.72
N ARG A 66 -10.66 3.39 13.36
CA ARG A 66 -9.48 2.53 13.53
C ARG A 66 -9.16 1.90 12.15
N PRO A 67 -8.49 2.63 11.25
CA PRO A 67 -8.33 2.22 9.85
C PRO A 67 -7.67 0.85 9.68
N LEU A 68 -6.67 0.53 10.51
CA LEU A 68 -5.97 -0.76 10.46
C LEU A 68 -6.82 -1.95 10.91
N GLU A 69 -8.01 -1.68 11.46
CA GLU A 69 -8.97 -2.69 11.92
C GLU A 69 -10.31 -2.59 11.19
N PHE A 70 -10.36 -1.79 10.10
CA PHE A 70 -11.55 -1.56 9.28
C PHE A 70 -12.76 -1.01 10.04
N VAL A 71 -12.52 -0.25 11.12
CA VAL A 71 -13.55 0.47 11.86
C VAL A 71 -13.63 1.90 11.35
N THR A 72 -14.80 2.32 10.88
CA THR A 72 -15.03 3.67 10.36
C THR A 72 -16.34 4.21 10.92
N GLY A 73 -16.32 5.46 11.39
CA GLY A 73 -17.50 6.19 11.83
C GLY A 73 -18.15 5.61 13.09
N ALA A 74 -17.40 4.90 13.94
CA ALA A 74 -17.92 4.40 15.20
C ALA A 74 -18.36 5.59 16.08
N PRO A 75 -19.64 5.70 16.46
CA PRO A 75 -20.12 6.85 17.22
C PRO A 75 -19.49 6.89 18.60
N LEU A 76 -19.06 8.08 19.02
CA LEU A 76 -18.70 8.32 20.39
C LEU A 76 -19.98 8.34 21.23
N GLY A 77 -19.95 7.67 22.38
CA GLY A 77 -21.04 7.65 23.33
C GLY A 77 -21.14 8.96 24.09
N ARG A 78 -21.38 8.86 25.39
CA ARG A 78 -21.46 10.06 26.23
C ARG A 78 -20.17 10.89 26.15
N ILE A 79 -20.27 12.12 25.64
CA ILE A 79 -19.17 13.08 25.61
C ILE A 79 -19.43 14.13 26.69
N ASP A 80 -18.54 14.23 27.67
CA ASP A 80 -18.53 15.28 28.69
C ASP A 80 -17.26 16.11 28.50
N PHE A 81 -17.42 17.33 28.01
CA PHE A 81 -16.32 18.27 27.78
C PHE A 81 -16.53 19.55 28.59
N GLN A 82 -15.70 19.73 29.57
CA GLN A 82 -15.59 20.95 30.40
C GLN A 82 -14.11 21.35 30.42
N SER A 83 -13.75 22.28 29.54
CA SER A 83 -12.34 22.66 29.34
C SER A 83 -11.58 22.85 30.65
N PRO A 84 -10.44 22.20 30.82
CA PRO A 84 -9.73 21.35 29.87
C PRO A 84 -10.15 19.86 29.90
N ARG A 85 -11.02 19.45 30.82
CA ARG A 85 -11.37 18.03 31.04
C ARG A 85 -12.28 17.51 29.91
N LEU A 86 -11.94 16.33 29.40
CA LEU A 86 -12.69 15.57 28.41
C LEU A 86 -12.89 14.13 28.88
N GLN A 87 -14.13 13.64 28.76
CA GLN A 87 -14.45 12.24 28.92
C GLN A 87 -15.40 11.80 27.81
N PHE A 88 -15.18 10.61 27.23
CA PHE A 88 -16.07 10.00 26.26
C PHE A 88 -15.89 8.48 26.24
N ASP A 89 -16.90 7.79 25.75
CA ASP A 89 -16.93 6.34 25.63
C ASP A 89 -17.09 5.92 24.17
N VAL A 90 -16.67 4.69 23.84
CA VAL A 90 -16.94 3.99 22.57
C VAL A 90 -17.46 2.60 22.91
N GLU A 91 -18.61 2.22 22.34
CA GLU A 91 -19.24 0.92 22.68
C GLU A 91 -18.85 -0.20 21.71
N ARG A 92 -18.50 0.12 20.48
CA ARG A 92 -18.16 -0.85 19.43
C ARG A 92 -16.92 -0.44 18.64
N PRO A 93 -16.08 -1.39 18.16
CA PRO A 93 -16.23 -2.86 18.24
C PRO A 93 -15.97 -3.44 19.64
N GLU A 94 -15.35 -2.69 20.52
CA GLU A 94 -15.14 -3.01 21.93
C GLU A 94 -15.39 -1.76 22.78
N ARG A 95 -15.70 -1.95 24.05
CA ARG A 95 -15.93 -0.84 24.97
C ARG A 95 -14.62 -0.19 25.38
N LEU A 96 -14.50 1.12 25.07
CA LEU A 96 -13.37 1.97 25.45
C LEU A 96 -13.92 3.15 26.24
N SER A 97 -13.22 3.54 27.31
CA SER A 97 -13.54 4.76 28.08
C SER A 97 -12.33 5.65 28.17
N PHE A 98 -12.45 6.86 27.66
CA PHE A 98 -11.38 7.86 27.58
C PHE A 98 -11.61 8.95 28.61
N VAL A 99 -10.59 9.25 29.42
CA VAL A 99 -10.58 10.36 30.37
C VAL A 99 -9.26 11.11 30.22
N GLY A 100 -9.33 12.39 29.89
CA GLY A 100 -8.13 13.19 29.64
C GLY A 100 -8.37 14.69 29.69
N ASN A 101 -7.38 15.43 29.22
CA ASN A 101 -7.42 16.88 29.13
C ASN A 101 -7.05 17.35 27.72
N VAL A 102 -7.73 18.39 27.27
CA VAL A 102 -7.43 19.13 26.04
C VAL A 102 -6.55 20.32 26.39
N ARG A 103 -5.36 20.40 25.78
CA ARG A 103 -4.42 21.52 25.96
C ARG A 103 -3.60 21.76 24.71
N ALA A 104 -3.56 23.01 24.26
CA ALA A 104 -2.68 23.44 23.16
C ALA A 104 -2.67 22.50 21.94
N GLY A 105 -3.86 22.08 21.47
CA GLY A 105 -3.98 21.20 20.29
C GLY A 105 -3.64 19.73 20.56
N THR A 106 -3.54 19.31 21.83
CA THR A 106 -3.37 17.90 22.21
C THR A 106 -4.48 17.44 23.15
N ILE A 107 -4.82 16.14 23.09
CA ILE A 107 -5.64 15.46 24.08
C ILE A 107 -4.79 14.34 24.66
N ALA A 108 -4.58 14.35 25.97
CA ALA A 108 -3.83 13.30 26.64
C ALA A 108 -4.52 12.87 27.94
N GLY A 109 -4.41 11.58 28.25
CA GLY A 109 -5.08 11.01 29.42
C GLY A 109 -4.93 9.51 29.50
N GLN A 110 -5.97 8.86 30.03
CA GLN A 110 -6.03 7.41 30.22
C GLN A 110 -7.23 6.83 29.47
N VAL A 111 -7.02 5.72 28.77
CA VAL A 111 -8.08 4.91 28.17
C VAL A 111 -8.18 3.56 28.90
N THR A 112 -9.40 3.18 29.23
CA THR A 112 -9.70 1.86 29.80
C THR A 112 -10.19 0.93 28.69
N VAL A 113 -9.50 -0.22 28.54
CA VAL A 113 -9.80 -1.29 27.61
C VAL A 113 -10.07 -2.55 28.43
N GLY A 114 -11.33 -2.93 28.55
CA GLY A 114 -11.73 -4.03 29.44
C GLY A 114 -11.38 -3.74 30.92
N ARG A 115 -10.38 -4.43 31.46
CA ARG A 115 -9.89 -4.24 32.85
C ARG A 115 -8.56 -3.49 32.94
N ARG A 116 -8.01 -3.06 31.80
CA ARG A 116 -6.71 -2.38 31.76
C ARG A 116 -6.88 -0.90 31.45
N THR A 117 -6.00 -0.11 32.01
CA THR A 117 -5.92 1.32 31.75
C THR A 117 -4.52 1.63 31.22
N THR A 118 -4.46 2.41 30.13
CA THR A 118 -3.21 2.77 29.45
C THR A 118 -3.25 4.24 29.01
N PRO A 119 -2.10 4.93 28.94
CA PRO A 119 -2.05 6.29 28.42
C PRO A 119 -2.49 6.36 26.96
N PHE A 120 -3.19 7.42 26.60
CA PHE A 120 -3.45 7.79 25.21
C PHE A 120 -2.97 9.21 24.91
N HIS A 121 -2.74 9.47 23.64
CA HIS A 121 -2.37 10.78 23.15
C HIS A 121 -2.94 11.03 21.75
N PHE A 122 -3.57 12.20 21.55
CA PHE A 122 -4.04 12.69 20.26
C PHE A 122 -3.51 14.08 19.99
N THR A 123 -3.20 14.37 18.75
CA THR A 123 -2.80 15.70 18.25
C THR A 123 -3.85 16.17 17.24
N ARG A 124 -4.29 17.42 17.37
CA ARG A 124 -5.19 18.04 16.40
C ARG A 124 -4.47 18.24 15.09
N ILE A 125 -5.14 17.94 13.98
CA ILE A 125 -4.59 18.17 12.64
C ILE A 125 -5.34 19.29 11.92
N ALA A 126 -4.61 20.01 11.08
CA ALA A 126 -5.15 21.04 10.21
C ALA A 126 -5.75 20.45 8.93
N LYS A 127 -6.76 21.14 8.38
CA LYS A 127 -7.29 20.84 7.04
C LYS A 127 -6.43 21.56 6.00
N VAL A 128 -5.62 20.82 5.25
CA VAL A 128 -4.64 21.35 4.30
C VAL A 128 -4.72 20.57 2.99
N ASP A 129 -4.62 21.23 1.84
CA ASP A 129 -4.35 20.52 0.58
C ASP A 129 -2.90 20.01 0.58
N VAL A 130 -2.73 18.77 0.97
CA VAL A 130 -1.41 18.12 1.08
C VAL A 130 -0.81 17.79 -0.29
N SER A 131 -1.60 17.76 -1.37
CA SER A 131 -1.14 17.36 -2.71
C SER A 131 -0.05 18.28 -3.25
N ARG A 132 -0.08 19.56 -2.88
CA ARG A 132 0.91 20.56 -3.28
C ARG A 132 2.34 20.26 -2.83
N PHE A 133 2.51 19.46 -1.78
CA PHE A 133 3.80 19.09 -1.21
C PHE A 133 4.39 17.81 -1.81
N ALA A 134 3.62 17.10 -2.63
CA ALA A 134 4.07 15.87 -3.25
C ALA A 134 5.29 16.10 -4.15
N GLY A 135 6.26 15.20 -4.09
CA GLY A 135 7.45 15.28 -4.94
C GLY A 135 8.63 14.50 -4.36
N ILE A 136 9.72 14.52 -5.11
CA ILE A 136 11.01 14.00 -4.69
C ILE A 136 11.83 15.16 -4.13
N TYR A 137 12.41 14.97 -2.96
CA TYR A 137 13.27 15.96 -2.31
C TYR A 137 14.67 15.40 -2.16
N ARG A 138 15.67 16.22 -2.52
CA ARG A 138 17.09 15.85 -2.45
C ARG A 138 17.75 16.57 -1.27
N PHE A 139 18.41 15.79 -0.42
CA PHE A 139 19.20 16.23 0.73
C PHE A 139 20.67 15.91 0.48
N GLY A 140 21.49 16.93 0.19
CA GLY A 140 22.88 16.72 -0.21
C GLY A 140 23.04 16.03 -1.57
N GLN A 141 24.06 15.20 -1.76
CA GLN A 141 24.37 14.62 -3.08
C GLN A 141 23.50 13.40 -3.41
N ASP A 142 23.41 12.42 -2.49
CA ASP A 142 22.86 11.09 -2.76
C ASP A 142 21.72 10.68 -1.83
N HIS A 143 21.10 11.63 -1.14
CA HIS A 143 20.00 11.34 -0.24
C HIS A 143 18.69 11.89 -0.81
N PHE A 144 17.81 11.00 -1.23
CA PHE A 144 16.50 11.31 -1.79
C PHE A 144 15.40 10.72 -0.92
N ILE A 145 14.34 11.49 -0.77
CA ILE A 145 13.07 11.04 -0.20
C ILE A 145 11.95 11.32 -1.19
N THR A 146 10.89 10.53 -1.16
CA THR A 146 9.64 10.88 -1.83
C THR A 146 8.57 11.22 -0.81
N ILE A 147 7.81 12.27 -1.11
CA ILE A 147 6.62 12.70 -0.37
C ILE A 147 5.42 12.53 -1.29
N ARG A 148 4.39 11.87 -0.82
CA ARG A 148 3.15 11.67 -1.58
C ARG A 148 1.92 11.79 -0.67
N PRO A 149 0.77 12.22 -1.17
CA PRO A 149 -0.49 12.07 -0.45
C PRO A 149 -0.72 10.59 -0.14
N THR A 150 -1.33 10.30 0.99
CA THR A 150 -1.67 8.95 1.38
C THR A 150 -3.04 8.88 2.02
N GLU A 151 -3.80 7.86 1.65
CA GLU A 151 -5.07 7.50 2.27
C GLU A 151 -4.90 6.37 3.30
N GLU A 152 -3.71 5.75 3.36
CA GLU A 152 -3.38 4.65 4.29
C GLU A 152 -3.61 5.03 5.77
N THR A 153 -3.56 6.33 6.06
CA THR A 153 -3.80 6.87 7.40
C THR A 153 -5.29 6.99 7.75
N GLY A 154 -6.19 6.83 6.79
CA GLY A 154 -7.61 7.10 6.94
C GLY A 154 -7.97 8.60 6.95
N MET A 155 -7.00 9.48 6.70
CA MET A 155 -7.20 10.93 6.65
C MET A 155 -6.20 11.60 5.71
N ASN A 156 -6.41 12.88 5.44
CA ASN A 156 -5.57 13.69 4.56
C ASN A 156 -4.17 13.90 5.18
N ALA A 157 -3.21 13.11 4.76
CA ALA A 157 -1.84 13.11 5.26
C ALA A 157 -0.84 12.87 4.12
N LEU A 158 0.46 12.99 4.43
CA LEU A 158 1.53 12.67 3.50
C LEU A 158 2.25 11.40 3.95
N ALA A 159 2.67 10.57 3.01
CA ALA A 159 3.63 9.50 3.23
C ALA A 159 5.02 9.97 2.80
N LEU A 160 5.98 9.84 3.71
CA LEU A 160 7.41 9.99 3.43
C LEU A 160 8.02 8.61 3.25
N THR A 161 8.83 8.42 2.22
CA THR A 161 9.72 7.27 2.05
C THR A 161 11.14 7.76 1.83
N ASP A 162 12.05 7.36 2.70
CA ASP A 162 13.47 7.66 2.61
C ASP A 162 14.19 6.52 1.89
N PHE A 163 14.73 6.77 0.71
CA PHE A 163 15.39 5.74 -0.10
C PHE A 163 16.77 5.31 0.43
N LYS A 164 17.36 6.10 1.32
CA LYS A 164 18.67 5.79 1.91
C LYS A 164 18.54 4.92 3.15
N THR A 165 17.58 5.23 4.02
CA THR A 165 17.38 4.52 5.29
C THR A 165 16.29 3.46 5.22
N ALA A 166 15.50 3.45 4.16
CA ALA A 166 14.27 2.68 3.98
C ALA A 166 13.15 3.04 4.98
N GLU A 167 13.30 4.14 5.74
CA GLU A 167 12.27 4.62 6.67
C GLU A 167 11.02 5.09 5.91
N CYS A 168 9.86 4.78 6.48
CA CYS A 168 8.57 5.33 6.08
C CYS A 168 7.90 6.03 7.26
N ARG A 169 7.24 7.16 6.99
CA ARG A 169 6.51 7.93 8.00
C ARG A 169 5.24 8.53 7.42
N ALA A 170 4.18 8.52 8.20
CA ALA A 170 3.05 9.39 7.93
C ALA A 170 3.33 10.78 8.52
N LEU A 171 3.07 11.82 7.74
CA LEU A 171 3.23 13.21 8.13
C LEU A 171 1.85 13.85 8.26
N PHE A 172 1.52 14.30 9.46
CA PHE A 172 0.23 14.89 9.78
C PHE A 172 0.34 16.41 9.88
N PRO A 173 -0.56 17.19 9.25
CA PRO A 173 -0.48 18.64 9.21
C PRO A 173 -0.83 19.26 10.58
N LEU A 174 0.06 20.12 11.10
CA LEU A 174 -0.19 21.00 12.25
C LEU A 174 -0.77 22.35 11.81
N ASP A 175 -0.31 22.85 10.68
CA ASP A 175 -0.75 24.07 10.03
C ASP A 175 -0.56 23.98 8.51
N GLU A 176 -0.70 25.10 7.79
CA GLU A 176 -0.60 25.20 6.34
C GLU A 176 0.71 24.67 5.73
N GLN A 177 1.81 24.62 6.48
CA GLN A 177 3.14 24.27 5.99
C GLN A 177 3.93 23.35 6.91
N THR A 178 3.46 23.15 8.14
CA THR A 178 4.15 22.37 9.18
C THR A 178 3.46 21.05 9.41
N PHE A 179 4.25 19.98 9.42
CA PHE A 179 3.80 18.62 9.65
C PHE A 179 4.61 17.98 10.77
N PHE A 180 4.07 16.94 11.40
CA PHE A 180 4.78 16.14 12.38
C PHE A 180 4.68 14.65 12.10
N SER A 181 5.60 13.89 12.67
CA SER A 181 5.53 12.43 12.74
C SER A 181 6.08 11.90 14.06
N GLY A 182 5.68 10.70 14.42
CA GLY A 182 6.39 9.90 15.41
C GLY A 182 7.63 9.20 14.84
N ASP A 183 8.16 8.22 15.59
CA ASP A 183 9.37 7.47 15.22
C ASP A 183 9.10 6.25 14.31
N LYS A 184 7.82 5.92 14.10
CA LYS A 184 7.34 4.81 13.27
C LYS A 184 6.22 5.28 12.35
N LEU A 185 5.73 4.41 11.46
CA LEU A 185 4.84 4.80 10.38
C LEU A 185 3.58 5.55 10.87
N LEU A 186 2.85 4.99 11.84
CA LEU A 186 1.61 5.58 12.36
C LEU A 186 1.62 5.79 13.89
N VAL A 187 2.76 5.68 14.54
CA VAL A 187 2.92 6.08 15.94
C VAL A 187 3.14 7.59 15.97
N THR A 188 2.21 8.33 16.57
CA THR A 188 2.20 9.80 16.53
C THR A 188 2.79 10.46 17.77
N HIS A 189 2.97 9.69 18.83
CA HIS A 189 3.51 10.17 20.10
C HIS A 189 4.54 9.20 20.70
N PRO A 190 5.69 9.70 21.21
CA PRO A 190 6.12 11.10 21.18
C PRO A 190 6.42 11.59 19.75
N VAL A 191 6.28 12.91 19.53
CA VAL A 191 6.68 13.52 18.26
C VAL A 191 8.18 13.37 18.08
N ALA A 192 8.57 12.66 17.04
CA ALA A 192 9.98 12.37 16.73
C ALA A 192 10.58 13.34 15.72
N ALA A 193 9.74 13.93 14.88
CA ALA A 193 10.20 14.89 13.87
C ALA A 193 9.12 15.89 13.48
N THR A 194 9.57 17.07 13.05
CA THR A 194 8.75 18.09 12.39
C THR A 194 9.28 18.35 10.98
N PHE A 195 8.37 18.69 10.08
CA PHE A 195 8.63 18.92 8.68
C PHE A 195 8.01 20.25 8.30
N GLN A 196 8.79 21.16 7.73
CA GLN A 196 8.30 22.46 7.30
C GLN A 196 8.57 22.65 5.82
N PHE A 197 7.50 22.82 5.04
CA PHE A 197 7.60 23.12 3.61
C PHE A 197 7.74 24.62 3.42
N LEU A 198 8.85 25.02 2.82
CA LEU A 198 9.21 26.43 2.63
C LEU A 198 9.07 26.78 1.14
N THR A 199 8.21 27.72 0.84
CA THR A 199 8.01 28.22 -0.52
C THR A 199 8.48 29.68 -0.56
N GLN A 200 9.48 29.97 -1.39
CA GLN A 200 9.87 31.34 -1.71
C GLN A 200 9.39 31.68 -3.12
N THR A 201 8.93 32.88 -3.34
CA THR A 201 8.47 33.35 -4.66
C THR A 201 9.58 33.17 -5.71
N GLY A 202 9.30 32.37 -6.75
CA GLY A 202 10.26 32.07 -7.84
C GLY A 202 11.32 31.01 -7.50
N ALA A 203 11.33 30.44 -6.29
CA ALA A 203 12.28 29.39 -5.92
C ALA A 203 11.63 28.01 -5.88
N GLN A 204 12.46 26.95 -5.98
CA GLN A 204 12.01 25.59 -5.77
C GLN A 204 11.58 25.39 -4.30
N MET A 205 10.52 24.61 -4.09
CA MET A 205 10.07 24.25 -2.74
C MET A 205 11.19 23.53 -1.97
N GLN A 206 11.40 23.97 -0.74
CA GLN A 206 12.32 23.33 0.20
C GLN A 206 11.55 22.60 1.29
N LEU A 207 12.15 21.56 1.82
CA LEU A 207 11.66 20.81 2.98
C LEU A 207 12.71 20.87 4.08
N SER A 208 12.36 21.51 5.18
CA SER A 208 13.13 21.46 6.42
C SER A 208 12.64 20.28 7.25
N TRP A 209 13.48 19.30 7.43
CA TRP A 209 13.22 18.11 8.27
C TRP A 209 14.04 18.21 9.56
N LYS A 210 13.37 18.34 10.69
CA LYS A 210 14.00 18.45 12.00
C LYS A 210 13.59 17.28 12.88
N ARG A 211 14.53 16.41 13.21
CA ARG A 211 14.35 15.39 14.26
C ARG A 211 14.44 16.05 15.64
N THR A 212 13.70 15.54 16.62
CA THR A 212 13.76 16.03 18.00
C THR A 212 15.19 15.95 18.51
N GLY A 213 15.71 17.07 19.07
CA GLY A 213 17.07 17.17 19.58
C GLY A 213 18.17 17.38 18.52
N SER A 214 17.84 17.51 17.23
CA SER A 214 18.82 17.67 16.15
C SER A 214 18.64 18.99 15.40
N ALA A 215 19.69 19.43 14.69
CA ALA A 215 19.58 20.52 13.72
C ALA A 215 18.70 20.07 12.51
N PRO A 216 18.02 21.02 11.85
CA PRO A 216 17.22 20.70 10.68
C PRO A 216 18.09 20.32 9.48
N PHE A 217 17.62 19.35 8.68
CA PHE A 217 18.12 19.06 7.35
C PHE A 217 17.26 19.82 6.34
N ILE A 218 17.89 20.38 5.30
CA ILE A 218 17.17 21.10 4.25
C ILE A 218 17.32 20.31 2.95
N GLY A 219 16.18 19.91 2.39
CA GLY A 219 16.08 19.27 1.09
C GLY A 219 15.38 20.16 0.09
N THR A 220 15.73 20.06 -1.19
CA THR A 220 15.12 20.82 -2.28
C THR A 220 14.32 19.89 -3.19
N ARG A 221 13.09 20.30 -3.51
CA ARG A 221 12.23 19.55 -4.42
C ARG A 221 12.86 19.47 -5.80
N GLN A 222 12.92 18.25 -6.34
CA GLN A 222 13.47 18.00 -7.67
C GLN A 222 12.37 18.00 -8.72
N SER A 223 12.69 18.52 -9.89
CA SER A 223 11.84 18.46 -11.08
C SER A 223 12.44 17.46 -12.05
N PHE A 224 11.60 16.61 -12.63
CA PHE A 224 11.98 15.62 -13.64
C PHE A 224 11.09 15.81 -14.86
N ALA A 225 11.63 15.58 -16.04
CA ALA A 225 10.84 15.59 -17.27
C ALA A 225 9.68 14.59 -17.16
N ARG A 226 8.48 15.05 -17.49
CA ARG A 226 7.23 14.28 -17.38
C ARG A 226 6.44 14.41 -18.65
N GLU A 227 5.96 13.29 -19.15
CA GLU A 227 5.14 13.18 -20.35
C GLU A 227 3.96 12.25 -20.08
N GLU A 228 2.76 12.68 -20.45
CA GLU A 228 1.59 11.80 -20.47
C GLU A 228 1.62 11.02 -21.79
N ILE A 229 1.70 9.69 -21.66
CA ILE A 229 1.72 8.78 -22.79
C ILE A 229 0.41 8.02 -22.91
N ALA A 230 0.04 7.65 -24.12
CA ALA A 230 -1.09 6.77 -24.38
C ALA A 230 -0.64 5.56 -25.20
N PHE A 231 -1.23 4.42 -24.90
CA PHE A 231 -0.99 3.16 -25.62
C PHE A 231 -2.27 2.35 -25.70
N THR A 232 -2.33 1.42 -26.63
CA THR A 232 -3.52 0.62 -26.89
C THR A 232 -3.21 -0.87 -26.87
N ASN A 233 -4.13 -1.63 -26.27
CA ASN A 233 -4.16 -3.07 -26.34
C ASN A 233 -5.51 -3.49 -26.93
N GLY A 234 -5.52 -3.90 -28.21
CA GLY A 234 -6.77 -4.09 -28.96
C GLY A 234 -7.58 -2.79 -29.00
N SER A 235 -8.82 -2.85 -28.52
CA SER A 235 -9.71 -1.68 -28.42
C SER A 235 -9.53 -0.86 -27.14
N VAL A 236 -8.74 -1.34 -26.17
CA VAL A 236 -8.56 -0.67 -24.88
C VAL A 236 -7.45 0.37 -24.98
N ARG A 237 -7.81 1.64 -24.75
CA ARG A 237 -6.85 2.75 -24.66
C ARG A 237 -6.49 2.97 -23.18
N LEU A 238 -5.19 3.06 -22.92
CA LEU A 238 -4.61 3.22 -21.59
C LEU A 238 -3.79 4.51 -21.55
N GLY A 239 -3.78 5.17 -20.40
CA GLY A 239 -2.97 6.36 -20.15
C GLY A 239 -1.93 6.08 -19.08
N GLY A 240 -0.70 6.53 -19.32
CA GLY A 240 0.41 6.43 -18.39
C GLY A 240 1.19 7.73 -18.28
N THR A 241 1.98 7.83 -17.23
CA THR A 241 2.93 8.92 -17.03
C THR A 241 4.35 8.36 -17.19
N LEU A 242 5.05 8.85 -18.21
CA LEU A 242 6.49 8.62 -18.38
C LEU A 242 7.25 9.74 -17.66
N ARG A 243 8.27 9.35 -16.88
CA ARG A 243 9.22 10.30 -16.29
C ARG A 243 10.63 9.91 -16.68
N LEU A 244 11.44 10.92 -17.02
CA LEU A 244 12.82 10.73 -17.44
C LEU A 244 13.77 11.24 -16.36
N PRO A 245 14.91 10.57 -16.11
CA PRO A 245 15.93 11.07 -15.21
C PRO A 245 16.63 12.30 -15.79
N ASP A 246 17.26 13.10 -14.92
CA ASP A 246 17.94 14.35 -15.33
C ASP A 246 19.20 14.12 -16.19
N ALA A 247 19.74 12.90 -16.19
CA ALA A 247 20.92 12.55 -16.98
C ALA A 247 20.59 12.53 -18.49
N GLN A 248 21.61 12.70 -19.31
CA GLN A 248 21.47 12.57 -20.76
C GLN A 248 21.24 11.10 -21.17
N GLY A 249 20.23 10.86 -22.04
CA GLY A 249 19.85 9.51 -22.50
C GLY A 249 20.84 8.88 -23.50
N PRO A 250 20.56 7.68 -24.02
CA PRO A 250 19.34 6.92 -23.81
C PRO A 250 19.31 6.17 -22.47
N HIS A 251 18.12 6.14 -21.84
CA HIS A 251 17.91 5.57 -20.51
C HIS A 251 17.42 4.11 -20.54
N PRO A 252 17.73 3.29 -19.55
CA PRO A 252 16.92 2.09 -19.25
C PRO A 252 15.56 2.53 -18.72
N ALA A 253 14.50 1.81 -19.04
CA ALA A 253 13.15 2.10 -18.57
C ALA A 253 12.56 0.94 -17.80
N ILE A 254 11.61 1.24 -16.91
CA ILE A 254 10.81 0.25 -16.19
C ILE A 254 9.32 0.61 -16.32
N VAL A 255 8.51 -0.37 -16.69
CA VAL A 255 7.05 -0.30 -16.62
C VAL A 255 6.59 -1.00 -15.35
N PHE A 256 5.75 -0.31 -14.56
CA PHE A 256 5.28 -0.79 -13.25
C PHE A 256 3.88 -1.39 -13.35
N LEU A 257 3.71 -2.64 -12.86
CA LEU A 257 2.48 -3.42 -12.91
C LEU A 257 1.91 -3.60 -11.51
N HIS A 258 0.63 -3.23 -11.37
CA HIS A 258 -0.10 -3.26 -10.09
C HIS A 258 -0.40 -4.67 -9.60
N GLY A 259 -0.59 -4.78 -8.30
CA GLY A 259 -1.22 -5.92 -7.65
C GLY A 259 -2.70 -6.08 -8.01
N SER A 260 -3.43 -6.87 -7.24
CA SER A 260 -4.88 -7.06 -7.42
C SER A 260 -5.65 -5.78 -7.07
N GLY A 261 -6.81 -5.62 -7.70
CA GLY A 261 -7.65 -4.43 -7.50
C GLY A 261 -7.60 -3.44 -8.65
N PRO A 262 -8.22 -2.26 -8.50
CA PRO A 262 -8.36 -1.28 -9.59
C PRO A 262 -7.03 -0.68 -10.08
N GLY A 263 -6.06 -0.45 -9.21
CA GLY A 263 -4.71 0.05 -9.57
C GLY A 263 -4.69 1.46 -10.14
N ASP A 264 -4.52 2.46 -9.29
CA ASP A 264 -4.26 3.84 -9.71
C ASP A 264 -2.79 4.04 -10.08
N ARG A 265 -2.50 4.92 -11.06
CA ARG A 265 -1.12 5.19 -11.50
C ARG A 265 -0.21 5.76 -10.40
N ASN A 266 -0.77 6.39 -9.36
CA ASN A 266 0.01 6.96 -8.27
C ASN A 266 0.39 5.95 -7.18
N GLU A 267 -0.28 4.80 -7.14
CA GLU A 267 -0.06 3.74 -6.15
C GLU A 267 1.40 3.27 -6.11
N LEU A 268 1.99 3.02 -7.29
CA LEU A 268 3.37 2.55 -7.43
C LEU A 268 4.39 3.69 -7.58
N ARG A 269 3.96 4.95 -7.36
CA ARG A 269 4.81 6.10 -7.59
C ARG A 269 6.05 6.13 -6.70
N PHE A 270 5.97 5.66 -5.45
CA PHE A 270 7.11 5.65 -4.54
C PHE A 270 8.27 4.80 -5.08
N ILE A 271 7.98 3.61 -5.62
CA ILE A 271 9.01 2.74 -6.19
C ILE A 271 9.47 3.24 -7.57
N ALA A 272 8.57 3.82 -8.36
CA ALA A 272 8.93 4.50 -9.60
C ALA A 272 9.86 5.71 -9.34
N ASP A 273 9.59 6.52 -8.32
CA ASP A 273 10.45 7.62 -7.87
C ASP A 273 11.84 7.13 -7.46
N PHE A 274 11.92 5.98 -6.77
CA PHE A 274 13.20 5.36 -6.42
C PHE A 274 14.02 5.01 -7.66
N PHE A 275 13.43 4.36 -8.65
CA PHE A 275 14.15 4.01 -9.88
C PHE A 275 14.50 5.25 -10.71
N LEU A 276 13.64 6.27 -10.72
CA LEU A 276 13.88 7.53 -11.43
C LEU A 276 15.16 8.22 -10.93
N VAL A 277 15.31 8.39 -9.61
CA VAL A 277 16.53 9.02 -9.04
C VAL A 277 17.77 8.15 -9.20
N ASN A 278 17.63 6.88 -9.56
CA ASN A 278 18.71 5.96 -9.88
C ASN A 278 18.95 5.79 -11.39
N GLY A 279 18.44 6.72 -12.22
CA GLY A 279 18.79 6.82 -13.64
C GLY A 279 17.91 5.99 -14.58
N PHE A 280 16.75 5.52 -14.14
CA PHE A 280 15.79 4.79 -14.96
C PHE A 280 14.65 5.72 -15.39
N ALA A 281 14.27 5.68 -16.66
CA ALA A 281 12.97 6.17 -17.07
C ALA A 281 11.86 5.27 -16.46
N THR A 282 10.77 5.87 -16.02
CA THR A 282 9.70 5.12 -15.32
C THR A 282 8.35 5.38 -15.96
N VAL A 283 7.57 4.32 -16.15
CA VAL A 283 6.19 4.41 -16.61
C VAL A 283 5.26 3.80 -15.58
N VAL A 284 4.41 4.63 -15.00
CA VAL A 284 3.25 4.22 -14.20
C VAL A 284 1.97 4.49 -15.01
N TYR A 285 1.03 3.56 -14.98
CA TYR A 285 -0.22 3.71 -15.75
C TYR A 285 -1.41 3.21 -14.92
N GLY A 286 -2.61 3.73 -15.20
CA GLY A 286 -3.84 3.23 -14.59
C GLY A 286 -4.21 1.87 -15.17
N LYS A 287 -4.55 0.91 -14.33
CA LYS A 287 -5.11 -0.36 -14.78
C LYS A 287 -6.40 -0.11 -15.57
N ARG A 288 -6.70 -0.93 -16.57
CA ARG A 288 -7.94 -0.79 -17.35
C ARG A 288 -9.18 -0.78 -16.44
N THR A 289 -10.15 0.06 -16.74
CA THR A 289 -11.36 0.25 -15.90
C THR A 289 -12.17 -1.04 -15.73
N ASN A 290 -12.21 -1.88 -16.77
CA ASN A 290 -12.91 -3.16 -16.73
C ASN A 290 -11.97 -4.32 -16.36
N TRP A 291 -11.07 -4.13 -15.41
CA TRP A 291 -10.12 -5.15 -14.97
C TRP A 291 -10.80 -6.41 -14.41
N VAL A 292 -12.00 -6.28 -13.82
CA VAL A 292 -12.79 -7.42 -13.32
C VAL A 292 -13.32 -8.34 -14.42
N ALA A 293 -13.33 -7.89 -15.67
CA ALA A 293 -13.67 -8.68 -16.85
C ALA A 293 -12.45 -8.91 -17.76
N SER A 294 -11.24 -8.90 -17.19
CA SER A 294 -9.99 -9.09 -17.92
C SER A 294 -9.21 -10.27 -17.38
N SER A 295 -8.60 -11.01 -18.28
CA SER A 295 -7.67 -12.08 -17.92
C SER A 295 -6.31 -11.52 -17.49
N PHE A 296 -5.50 -12.31 -16.80
CA PHE A 296 -4.10 -11.96 -16.55
C PHE A 296 -3.33 -11.76 -17.87
N SER A 297 -3.73 -12.49 -18.91
CA SER A 297 -3.24 -12.30 -20.27
C SER A 297 -3.46 -10.88 -20.76
N ASP A 298 -4.70 -10.37 -20.68
CA ASP A 298 -5.05 -9.01 -21.11
C ASP A 298 -4.26 -7.96 -20.35
N LEU A 299 -4.12 -8.15 -19.02
CA LEU A 299 -3.37 -7.21 -18.17
C LEU A 299 -1.86 -7.23 -18.45
N ALA A 300 -1.29 -8.38 -18.80
CA ALA A 300 0.11 -8.46 -19.24
C ALA A 300 0.30 -7.81 -20.62
N ASP A 301 -0.66 -7.99 -21.55
CA ASP A 301 -0.63 -7.38 -22.88
C ASP A 301 -0.77 -5.84 -22.82
N ASP A 302 -1.44 -5.30 -21.78
CA ASP A 302 -1.43 -3.86 -21.50
C ASP A 302 -0.01 -3.34 -21.22
N ALA A 303 0.73 -4.05 -20.38
CA ALA A 303 2.13 -3.70 -20.11
C ALA A 303 3.01 -3.82 -21.36
N LEU A 304 2.80 -4.86 -22.19
CA LEU A 304 3.50 -5.01 -23.46
C LEU A 304 3.16 -3.87 -24.44
N ALA A 305 1.95 -3.33 -24.40
CA ALA A 305 1.60 -2.14 -25.19
C ALA A 305 2.42 -0.91 -24.76
N ALA A 306 2.60 -0.68 -23.45
CA ALA A 306 3.49 0.35 -22.95
C ALA A 306 4.96 0.11 -23.37
N VAL A 307 5.43 -1.13 -23.32
CA VAL A 307 6.78 -1.51 -23.76
C VAL A 307 6.99 -1.14 -25.24
N ARG A 308 6.04 -1.44 -26.11
CA ARG A 308 6.13 -1.07 -27.55
C ARG A 308 6.30 0.43 -27.75
N VAL A 309 5.57 1.25 -27.02
CA VAL A 309 5.72 2.73 -27.06
C VAL A 309 7.12 3.14 -26.60
N LEU A 310 7.64 2.58 -25.53
CA LEU A 310 8.97 2.90 -25.04
C LEU A 310 10.07 2.46 -26.02
N LYS A 311 9.93 1.31 -26.65
CA LYS A 311 10.90 0.77 -27.63
C LYS A 311 10.99 1.61 -28.91
N SER A 312 9.95 2.36 -29.28
CA SER A 312 9.98 3.26 -30.43
C SER A 312 10.71 4.60 -30.17
N ARG A 313 11.12 4.85 -28.92
CA ARG A 313 11.77 6.10 -28.52
C ARG A 313 13.28 6.01 -28.62
N ALA A 314 13.91 7.06 -29.16
CA ALA A 314 15.36 7.16 -29.24
C ALA A 314 16.04 7.40 -27.89
N ASP A 315 15.32 7.96 -26.92
CA ASP A 315 15.82 8.24 -25.57
C ASP A 315 15.69 7.04 -24.60
N ILE A 316 15.16 5.88 -25.07
CA ILE A 316 15.04 4.63 -24.30
C ILE A 316 15.86 3.53 -24.97
N ARG A 317 16.81 2.92 -24.22
CA ARG A 317 17.67 1.86 -24.75
C ARG A 317 17.15 0.44 -24.52
N GLN A 318 16.51 0.20 -23.39
CA GLN A 318 15.96 -1.12 -23.00
C GLN A 318 14.85 -0.95 -21.96
N VAL A 319 13.93 -1.91 -21.90
CA VAL A 319 12.76 -1.85 -21.03
C VAL A 319 12.69 -3.10 -20.15
N GLY A 320 12.58 -2.90 -18.84
CA GLY A 320 12.24 -3.94 -17.85
C GLY A 320 10.81 -3.80 -17.36
N LEU A 321 10.33 -4.83 -16.68
CA LEU A 321 9.06 -4.82 -15.97
C LEU A 321 9.29 -4.98 -14.47
N TRP A 322 8.52 -4.24 -13.67
CA TRP A 322 8.44 -4.41 -12.23
C TRP A 322 6.99 -4.69 -11.84
N GLY A 323 6.73 -5.69 -11.02
CA GLY A 323 5.36 -6.03 -10.63
C GLY A 323 5.27 -6.57 -9.22
N VAL A 324 4.21 -6.16 -8.50
CA VAL A 324 3.94 -6.57 -7.12
C VAL A 324 2.72 -7.48 -7.05
N SER A 325 2.76 -8.51 -6.19
CA SER A 325 1.61 -9.39 -5.95
C SER A 325 1.09 -10.01 -7.26
N GLN A 326 -0.18 -9.79 -7.66
CA GLN A 326 -0.70 -10.16 -8.98
C GLN A 326 0.22 -9.68 -10.12
N GLY A 327 0.80 -8.49 -9.99
CA GLY A 327 1.77 -7.95 -10.95
C GLY A 327 2.97 -8.86 -11.20
N GLY A 328 3.34 -9.70 -10.23
CA GLY A 328 4.38 -10.71 -10.38
C GLY A 328 4.02 -11.80 -11.39
N TRP A 329 2.77 -12.24 -11.44
CA TRP A 329 2.29 -13.11 -12.52
C TRP A 329 2.33 -12.41 -13.88
N LEU A 330 1.96 -11.12 -13.88
CA LEU A 330 1.88 -10.34 -15.13
C LEU A 330 3.26 -10.05 -15.73
N VAL A 331 4.30 -9.76 -14.91
CA VAL A 331 5.67 -9.57 -15.42
C VAL A 331 6.24 -10.87 -15.99
N ALA A 332 5.92 -12.02 -15.37
CA ALA A 332 6.30 -13.32 -15.91
C ALA A 332 5.61 -13.61 -17.27
N LEU A 333 4.29 -13.34 -17.37
CA LEU A 333 3.52 -13.45 -18.62
C LEU A 333 4.09 -12.53 -19.71
N GLY A 334 4.37 -11.26 -19.38
CA GLY A 334 4.97 -10.33 -20.33
C GLY A 334 6.32 -10.81 -20.85
N ALA A 335 7.20 -11.23 -19.93
CA ALA A 335 8.54 -11.72 -20.27
C ALA A 335 8.55 -13.05 -21.03
N SER A 336 7.55 -13.92 -20.80
CA SER A 336 7.41 -15.18 -21.55
C SER A 336 6.99 -14.98 -23.00
N ARG A 337 6.38 -13.82 -23.33
CA ARG A 337 5.78 -13.52 -24.64
C ARG A 337 6.60 -12.57 -25.49
N SER A 338 7.47 -11.77 -24.87
CA SER A 338 8.18 -10.72 -25.60
C SER A 338 9.68 -10.74 -25.31
N PRO A 339 10.53 -10.89 -26.35
CA PRO A 339 11.98 -10.75 -26.21
C PRO A 339 12.42 -9.30 -25.98
N ASP A 340 11.53 -8.31 -26.11
CA ASP A 340 11.79 -6.91 -25.85
C ASP A 340 11.95 -6.59 -24.36
N ILE A 341 11.57 -7.53 -23.49
CA ILE A 341 11.73 -7.39 -22.04
C ILE A 341 13.18 -7.72 -21.67
N ALA A 342 13.91 -6.69 -21.26
CA ALA A 342 15.32 -6.82 -20.90
C ALA A 342 15.56 -7.49 -19.53
N PHE A 343 14.64 -7.33 -18.59
CA PHE A 343 14.67 -7.93 -17.25
C PHE A 343 13.30 -7.82 -16.58
N ILE A 344 13.08 -8.62 -15.54
CA ILE A 344 11.91 -8.48 -14.68
C ILE A 344 12.29 -8.44 -13.21
N ILE A 345 11.52 -7.64 -12.45
CA ILE A 345 11.55 -7.60 -10.98
C ILE A 345 10.17 -8.02 -10.48
N ASN A 346 10.12 -9.11 -9.74
CA ASN A 346 8.93 -9.62 -9.06
C ASN A 346 9.01 -9.31 -7.57
N GLU A 347 8.04 -8.58 -7.05
CA GLU A 347 7.86 -8.33 -5.61
C GLU A 347 6.65 -9.09 -5.10
N SER A 348 6.88 -10.06 -4.21
CA SER A 348 5.83 -10.86 -3.55
C SER A 348 4.81 -11.50 -4.50
N GLY A 349 5.17 -11.66 -5.78
CA GLY A 349 4.29 -12.29 -6.76
C GLY A 349 4.26 -13.81 -6.60
N PRO A 350 3.07 -14.43 -6.60
CA PRO A 350 2.95 -15.85 -6.32
C PRO A 350 3.66 -16.74 -7.37
N GLY A 351 4.27 -17.83 -6.90
CA GLY A 351 4.74 -18.92 -7.76
C GLY A 351 3.70 -20.04 -7.92
N ILE A 352 2.56 -19.89 -7.28
CA ILE A 352 1.48 -20.87 -7.16
C ILE A 352 0.23 -20.40 -7.91
N THR A 353 -0.79 -21.26 -7.97
CA THR A 353 -2.09 -20.95 -8.58
C THR A 353 -2.91 -19.96 -7.71
N PRO A 354 -3.91 -19.25 -8.28
CA PRO A 354 -4.82 -18.39 -7.52
C PRO A 354 -5.58 -19.14 -6.41
N GLU A 355 -6.00 -20.37 -6.66
CA GLU A 355 -6.68 -21.21 -5.66
C GLU A 355 -5.78 -21.46 -4.45
N GLU A 356 -4.55 -21.91 -4.67
CA GLU A 356 -3.57 -22.17 -3.59
C GLU A 356 -3.25 -20.91 -2.80
N GLN A 357 -3.12 -19.76 -3.48
CA GLN A 357 -2.90 -18.47 -2.84
C GLN A 357 -4.08 -18.08 -1.94
N MET A 358 -5.32 -18.22 -2.42
CA MET A 358 -6.51 -17.91 -1.62
C MET A 358 -6.65 -18.83 -0.42
N GLN A 359 -6.37 -20.12 -0.56
CA GLN A 359 -6.36 -21.06 0.57
C GLN A 359 -5.29 -20.70 1.61
N TYR A 360 -4.10 -20.27 1.17
CA TYR A 360 -3.05 -19.82 2.07
C TYR A 360 -3.49 -18.57 2.84
N MET A 361 -3.99 -17.55 2.14
CA MET A 361 -4.46 -16.31 2.75
C MET A 361 -5.57 -16.54 3.78
N VAL A 362 -6.54 -17.40 3.48
CA VAL A 362 -7.62 -17.76 4.41
C VAL A 362 -7.06 -18.44 5.65
N ARG A 363 -6.18 -19.42 5.50
CA ARG A 363 -5.56 -20.12 6.64
C ARG A 363 -4.76 -19.18 7.54
N THR A 364 -3.95 -18.29 6.97
CA THR A 364 -3.16 -17.32 7.74
C THR A 364 -4.06 -16.31 8.47
N LYS A 365 -5.14 -15.86 7.83
CA LYS A 365 -6.13 -14.96 8.44
C LYS A 365 -6.83 -15.60 9.65
N LEU A 366 -7.29 -16.84 9.50
CA LEU A 366 -7.94 -17.58 10.58
C LEU A 366 -6.97 -17.95 11.70
N TYR A 367 -5.73 -18.31 11.37
CA TYR A 367 -4.67 -18.54 12.35
C TYR A 367 -4.41 -17.29 13.21
N ALA A 368 -4.31 -16.13 12.58
CA ALA A 368 -4.13 -14.85 13.26
C ALA A 368 -5.33 -14.49 14.15
N ALA A 369 -6.53 -14.88 13.75
CA ALA A 369 -7.77 -14.72 14.51
C ALA A 369 -7.96 -15.83 15.60
N LYS A 370 -6.95 -16.70 15.80
CA LYS A 370 -6.91 -17.76 16.83
C LYS A 370 -7.94 -18.88 16.63
N PHE A 371 -8.40 -19.11 15.42
CA PHE A 371 -9.21 -20.28 15.11
C PHE A 371 -8.35 -21.56 15.11
N ASN A 372 -8.99 -22.68 15.40
CA ASN A 372 -8.35 -23.99 15.43
C ASN A 372 -8.09 -24.54 14.02
N HIS A 373 -7.35 -25.63 13.94
CA HIS A 373 -7.00 -26.28 12.67
C HIS A 373 -8.24 -26.75 11.88
N ALA A 374 -9.27 -27.25 12.55
CA ALA A 374 -10.49 -27.72 11.90
C ALA A 374 -11.22 -26.58 11.15
N ALA A 375 -11.34 -25.39 11.77
CA ALA A 375 -11.88 -24.20 11.12
C ALA A 375 -11.07 -23.79 9.89
N MET A 376 -9.73 -23.80 9.99
CA MET A 376 -8.85 -23.49 8.86
C MET A 376 -9.00 -24.49 7.69
N VAL A 377 -9.17 -25.77 7.99
CA VAL A 377 -9.40 -26.81 6.97
C VAL A 377 -10.77 -26.62 6.32
N ALA A 378 -11.84 -26.42 7.12
CA ALA A 378 -13.18 -26.20 6.60
C ALA A 378 -13.28 -24.97 5.69
N ALA A 379 -12.66 -23.87 6.09
CA ALA A 379 -12.60 -22.65 5.29
C ALA A 379 -11.81 -22.84 3.99
N ALA A 380 -10.66 -23.52 4.04
CA ALA A 380 -9.87 -23.82 2.85
C ALA A 380 -10.63 -24.76 1.88
N GLU A 381 -11.41 -25.71 2.39
CA GLU A 381 -12.26 -26.57 1.56
C GLU A 381 -13.38 -25.78 0.90
N LEU A 382 -13.97 -24.82 1.59
CA LEU A 382 -14.98 -23.93 1.00
C LEU A 382 -14.38 -23.10 -0.15
N ILE A 383 -13.18 -22.55 0.01
CA ILE A 383 -12.45 -21.88 -1.07
C ILE A 383 -12.21 -22.84 -2.26
N ARG A 384 -11.81 -24.08 -2.00
CA ARG A 384 -11.63 -25.09 -3.07
C ARG A 384 -12.94 -25.34 -3.83
N LYS A 385 -14.08 -25.41 -3.11
CA LYS A 385 -15.40 -25.57 -3.76
C LYS A 385 -15.74 -24.35 -4.63
N ASN A 386 -15.47 -23.12 -4.16
CA ASN A 386 -15.64 -21.90 -4.97
C ASN A 386 -14.86 -22.01 -6.29
N PHE A 387 -13.57 -22.31 -6.23
CA PHE A 387 -12.73 -22.42 -7.43
C PHE A 387 -13.16 -23.55 -8.35
N ARG A 388 -13.61 -24.68 -7.82
CA ARG A 388 -14.17 -25.79 -8.60
C ARG A 388 -15.41 -25.37 -9.38
N CYS A 389 -16.35 -24.67 -8.73
CA CYS A 389 -17.57 -24.18 -9.38
C CYS A 389 -17.25 -23.15 -10.46
N VAL A 390 -16.33 -22.22 -10.19
CA VAL A 390 -15.87 -21.23 -11.18
C VAL A 390 -15.21 -21.92 -12.40
N HIS A 391 -14.38 -22.93 -12.15
CA HIS A 391 -13.64 -23.62 -13.21
C HIS A 391 -14.56 -24.49 -14.10
N SER A 392 -15.49 -25.24 -13.49
CA SER A 392 -16.43 -26.10 -14.20
C SER A 392 -17.70 -25.39 -14.69
N ASN A 393 -17.94 -24.18 -14.20
CA ASN A 393 -19.21 -23.43 -14.34
C ASN A 393 -20.44 -24.25 -13.90
N SER A 394 -20.30 -25.13 -12.91
CA SER A 394 -21.33 -26.03 -12.40
C SER A 394 -21.18 -26.24 -10.89
N GLY A 395 -22.20 -26.85 -10.24
CA GLY A 395 -22.18 -27.14 -8.81
C GLY A 395 -22.54 -25.94 -7.91
N TRP A 396 -23.08 -24.87 -8.47
CA TRP A 396 -23.41 -23.63 -7.75
C TRP A 396 -24.43 -23.82 -6.64
N GLU A 397 -25.44 -24.71 -6.84
CA GLU A 397 -26.42 -25.01 -5.79
C GLU A 397 -25.79 -25.75 -4.60
N GLU A 398 -24.84 -26.65 -4.86
CA GLU A 398 -24.11 -27.35 -3.79
C GLU A 398 -23.20 -26.37 -3.04
N LEU A 399 -22.56 -25.44 -3.76
CA LEU A 399 -21.76 -24.37 -3.16
C LEU A 399 -22.61 -23.45 -2.28
N ALA A 400 -23.80 -23.03 -2.76
CA ALA A 400 -24.73 -22.22 -1.98
C ALA A 400 -25.14 -22.91 -0.67
N ARG A 401 -25.50 -24.21 -0.74
CA ARG A 401 -25.80 -25.00 0.46
C ARG A 401 -24.58 -25.11 1.41
N ALA A 402 -23.38 -25.23 0.88
CA ALA A 402 -22.17 -25.28 1.69
C ALA A 402 -21.87 -23.94 2.38
N ASN A 403 -22.07 -22.82 1.68
CA ASN A 403 -21.96 -21.47 2.27
C ASN A 403 -23.02 -21.27 3.36
N ASP A 404 -24.28 -21.64 3.10
CA ASP A 404 -25.37 -21.51 4.08
C ASP A 404 -25.11 -22.35 5.33
N ALA A 405 -24.62 -23.56 5.19
CA ALA A 405 -24.21 -24.40 6.32
C ALA A 405 -23.07 -23.77 7.15
N ALA A 406 -22.17 -23.05 6.50
CA ALA A 406 -21.01 -22.41 7.13
C ALA A 406 -21.36 -21.05 7.76
N ARG A 407 -22.50 -20.40 7.41
CA ARG A 407 -22.83 -19.04 7.88
C ARG A 407 -22.89 -18.89 9.40
N ASN A 408 -23.26 -19.94 10.12
CA ASN A 408 -23.34 -19.95 11.59
C ASN A 408 -21.97 -20.24 12.26
N GLU A 409 -20.96 -20.60 11.48
CA GLU A 409 -19.62 -20.85 12.00
C GLU A 409 -18.91 -19.51 12.28
N PRO A 410 -18.32 -19.33 13.46
CA PRO A 410 -17.65 -18.07 13.82
C PRO A 410 -16.56 -17.63 12.83
N TRP A 411 -15.89 -18.59 12.17
CA TRP A 411 -14.84 -18.31 11.19
C TRP A 411 -15.37 -17.80 9.84
N PHE A 412 -16.67 -18.04 9.53
CA PHE A 412 -17.23 -17.69 8.22
C PHE A 412 -17.23 -16.18 7.96
N THR A 413 -17.45 -15.36 8.97
CA THR A 413 -17.42 -13.89 8.85
C THR A 413 -16.05 -13.36 8.34
N HIS A 414 -14.98 -14.13 8.56
CA HIS A 414 -13.66 -13.79 8.08
C HIS A 414 -13.46 -14.06 6.58
N ILE A 415 -14.29 -14.90 5.97
CA ILE A 415 -14.15 -15.29 4.56
C ILE A 415 -15.40 -15.05 3.71
N SER A 416 -16.50 -14.57 4.29
CA SER A 416 -17.77 -14.34 3.58
C SER A 416 -17.65 -13.42 2.36
N SER A 417 -16.68 -12.49 2.39
CA SER A 417 -16.38 -11.62 1.24
C SER A 417 -15.74 -12.36 0.05
N LEU A 418 -15.35 -13.60 0.22
CA LEU A 418 -14.74 -14.47 -0.79
C LEU A 418 -15.75 -15.46 -1.39
N GLU A 419 -17.02 -15.40 -1.00
CA GLU A 419 -18.09 -16.17 -1.66
C GLU A 419 -18.12 -15.81 -3.15
N MET A 420 -18.27 -16.83 -3.98
CA MET A 420 -18.38 -16.69 -5.43
C MET A 420 -19.76 -17.14 -5.90
N HIS A 421 -20.30 -16.42 -6.88
CA HIS A 421 -21.63 -16.64 -7.43
C HIS A 421 -21.56 -16.75 -8.96
N PRO A 422 -22.55 -17.43 -9.61
CA PRO A 422 -22.56 -17.58 -11.06
C PRO A 422 -22.63 -16.22 -11.81
N ASP A 423 -23.26 -15.22 -11.19
CA ASP A 423 -23.47 -13.87 -11.76
C ASP A 423 -22.34 -12.89 -11.41
N ASP A 424 -21.31 -13.33 -10.70
CA ASP A 424 -20.16 -12.49 -10.40
C ASP A 424 -19.43 -12.05 -11.68
N PRO A 425 -18.77 -10.87 -11.64
CA PRO A 425 -17.87 -10.47 -12.71
C PRO A 425 -16.92 -11.58 -13.08
N PRO A 426 -16.60 -11.77 -14.37
CA PRO A 426 -15.92 -12.96 -14.86
C PRO A 426 -14.44 -13.09 -14.46
N PHE A 427 -13.94 -12.24 -13.55
CA PHE A 427 -12.53 -12.22 -13.14
C PHE A 427 -11.99 -13.61 -12.79
N TRP A 428 -12.69 -14.33 -11.90
CA TRP A 428 -12.24 -15.66 -11.52
C TRP A 428 -12.51 -16.69 -12.62
N LYS A 429 -13.57 -16.56 -13.41
CA LYS A 429 -13.81 -17.43 -14.57
C LYS A 429 -12.67 -17.36 -15.58
N LEU A 430 -12.06 -16.18 -15.73
CA LEU A 430 -10.95 -15.94 -16.65
C LEU A 430 -9.58 -16.35 -16.08
N ASN A 431 -9.43 -16.36 -14.75
CA ASN A 431 -8.12 -16.41 -14.12
C ASN A 431 -7.92 -17.60 -13.15
N ALA A 432 -9.00 -18.29 -12.73
CA ALA A 432 -8.90 -19.39 -11.76
C ALA A 432 -7.99 -20.54 -12.21
N GLY A 433 -7.94 -20.81 -13.51
CA GLY A 433 -7.08 -21.84 -14.10
C GLY A 433 -5.64 -21.41 -14.38
N PHE A 434 -5.23 -20.22 -13.94
CA PHE A 434 -3.86 -19.75 -14.18
C PHE A 434 -2.84 -20.56 -13.39
N ASP A 435 -1.78 -21.00 -14.09
CA ASP A 435 -0.61 -21.66 -13.51
C ASP A 435 0.65 -20.90 -13.91
N SER A 436 1.42 -20.47 -12.92
CA SER A 436 2.66 -19.72 -13.13
C SER A 436 3.82 -20.59 -13.65
N VAL A 437 3.83 -21.90 -13.35
CA VAL A 437 4.94 -22.79 -13.66
C VAL A 437 5.22 -22.92 -15.18
N PRO A 438 4.22 -23.18 -16.05
CA PRO A 438 4.44 -23.18 -17.49
C PRO A 438 4.92 -21.83 -18.05
N VAL A 439 4.46 -20.73 -17.44
CA VAL A 439 4.86 -19.37 -17.84
C VAL A 439 6.32 -19.12 -17.47
N LEU A 440 6.72 -19.42 -16.23
CA LEU A 440 8.09 -19.26 -15.75
C LEU A 440 9.09 -20.07 -16.59
N ARG A 441 8.72 -21.25 -17.06
CA ARG A 441 9.57 -22.06 -17.95
C ARG A 441 9.90 -21.38 -19.28
N GLN A 442 9.17 -20.35 -19.67
CA GLN A 442 9.40 -19.60 -20.91
C GLN A 442 10.18 -18.30 -20.71
N VAL A 443 10.37 -17.84 -19.47
CA VAL A 443 11.10 -16.60 -19.16
C VAL A 443 12.60 -16.79 -19.39
N ARG A 444 13.21 -15.94 -20.24
CA ARG A 444 14.63 -16.02 -20.63
C ARG A 444 15.46 -14.83 -20.15
N CYS A 445 14.82 -13.69 -19.89
CA CYS A 445 15.53 -12.50 -19.40
C CYS A 445 15.98 -12.67 -17.93
N PRO A 446 16.93 -11.84 -17.45
CA PRO A 446 17.28 -11.76 -16.03
C PRO A 446 16.08 -11.55 -15.12
N VAL A 447 16.05 -12.24 -13.98
CA VAL A 447 14.96 -12.19 -13.00
C VAL A 447 15.47 -11.86 -11.61
N LEU A 448 14.90 -10.82 -10.99
CA LEU A 448 14.95 -10.60 -9.56
C LEU A 448 13.58 -10.91 -8.96
N ALA A 449 13.50 -11.84 -8.02
CA ALA A 449 12.28 -12.14 -7.28
C ALA A 449 12.54 -11.93 -5.77
N ILE A 450 11.78 -11.04 -5.15
CA ILE A 450 11.92 -10.67 -3.73
C ILE A 450 10.63 -10.95 -2.98
N PHE A 451 10.76 -11.47 -1.78
CA PHE A 451 9.65 -11.90 -0.94
C PHE A 451 9.89 -11.52 0.51
N GLY A 452 8.82 -11.22 1.25
CA GLY A 452 8.85 -11.07 2.70
C GLY A 452 8.50 -12.39 3.39
N ALA A 453 9.34 -12.87 4.31
CA ALA A 453 9.11 -14.15 4.98
C ALA A 453 7.89 -14.17 5.91
N ARG A 454 7.37 -12.99 6.25
CA ARG A 454 6.15 -12.79 7.06
C ARG A 454 4.93 -12.43 6.22
N ASP A 455 4.99 -12.66 4.92
CA ASP A 455 3.85 -12.48 4.02
C ASP A 455 2.70 -13.41 4.41
N THR A 456 1.53 -12.83 4.70
CA THR A 456 0.30 -13.56 5.06
C THR A 456 -0.69 -13.69 3.91
N LEU A 457 -0.38 -13.12 2.74
CA LEU A 457 -1.23 -13.13 1.55
C LEU A 457 -0.76 -14.12 0.49
N VAL A 458 0.57 -14.23 0.32
CA VAL A 458 1.23 -15.12 -0.64
C VAL A 458 2.21 -15.99 0.13
N PRO A 459 2.23 -17.34 -0.04
CA PRO A 459 3.17 -18.20 0.68
C PRO A 459 4.61 -17.93 0.21
N PRO A 460 5.42 -17.22 1.02
CA PRO A 460 6.66 -16.62 0.52
C PRO A 460 7.73 -17.66 0.21
N LYS A 461 7.91 -18.65 1.08
CA LYS A 461 8.92 -19.70 0.87
C LYS A 461 8.57 -20.57 -0.35
N GLN A 462 7.32 -21.03 -0.44
CA GLN A 462 6.86 -21.85 -1.55
C GLN A 462 6.98 -21.11 -2.88
N SER A 463 6.52 -19.84 -2.92
CA SER A 463 6.62 -19.01 -4.14
C SER A 463 8.07 -18.76 -4.53
N ALA A 464 8.94 -18.41 -3.57
CA ALA A 464 10.37 -18.20 -3.81
C ALA A 464 11.06 -19.46 -4.36
N ASP A 465 10.72 -20.63 -3.83
CA ASP A 465 11.28 -21.90 -4.27
C ASP A 465 10.82 -22.25 -5.70
N ILE A 466 9.53 -22.06 -6.02
CA ILE A 466 9.00 -22.30 -7.37
C ILE A 466 9.66 -21.33 -8.38
N TRP A 467 9.71 -20.04 -8.10
CA TRP A 467 10.41 -19.07 -8.96
C TRP A 467 11.86 -19.51 -9.22
N ARG A 468 12.59 -19.88 -8.17
CA ARG A 468 14.00 -20.27 -8.26
C ARG A 468 14.21 -21.54 -9.07
N THR A 469 13.48 -22.60 -8.72
CA THR A 469 13.68 -23.93 -9.30
C THR A 469 13.19 -23.98 -10.75
N THR A 470 11.97 -23.50 -11.00
CA THR A 470 11.37 -23.54 -12.35
C THR A 470 12.20 -22.77 -13.38
N LEU A 471 12.65 -21.55 -13.05
CA LEU A 471 13.48 -20.77 -13.95
C LEU A 471 14.83 -21.43 -14.22
N LYS A 472 15.49 -21.98 -13.20
CA LYS A 472 16.77 -22.67 -13.34
C LYS A 472 16.65 -23.96 -14.15
N GLU A 473 15.63 -24.77 -13.88
CA GLU A 473 15.33 -26.00 -14.65
C GLU A 473 15.03 -25.71 -16.13
N ALA A 474 14.40 -24.55 -16.39
CA ALA A 474 14.17 -24.07 -17.76
C ALA A 474 15.42 -23.47 -18.45
N GLY A 475 16.57 -23.50 -17.79
CA GLY A 475 17.85 -23.03 -18.32
C GLY A 475 18.10 -21.54 -18.16
N ASN A 476 17.28 -20.80 -17.41
CA ASN A 476 17.59 -19.40 -17.10
C ASN A 476 18.72 -19.32 -16.04
N ARG A 477 19.87 -18.78 -16.45
CA ARG A 477 21.09 -18.70 -15.61
C ARG A 477 21.19 -17.42 -14.79
N ASP A 478 20.36 -16.43 -15.05
CA ASP A 478 20.40 -15.13 -14.39
C ASP A 478 19.14 -14.90 -13.52
N VAL A 479 19.08 -15.69 -12.46
CA VAL A 479 17.96 -15.71 -11.51
C VAL A 479 18.44 -15.41 -10.11
N THR A 480 17.96 -14.31 -9.56
CA THR A 480 18.20 -13.89 -8.17
C THR A 480 16.89 -13.96 -7.41
N VAL A 481 16.84 -14.78 -6.35
CA VAL A 481 15.66 -14.89 -5.47
C VAL A 481 16.09 -14.58 -4.03
N LYS A 482 15.44 -13.59 -3.43
CA LYS A 482 15.70 -13.17 -2.05
C LYS A 482 14.44 -13.26 -1.20
N LEU A 483 14.58 -13.87 -0.04
CA LEU A 483 13.59 -13.86 1.03
C LEU A 483 14.09 -12.96 2.16
N PHE A 484 13.35 -11.91 2.51
CA PHE A 484 13.64 -11.00 3.62
C PHE A 484 12.93 -11.48 4.88
N THR A 485 13.68 -11.78 5.92
CA THR A 485 13.20 -12.46 7.15
C THR A 485 12.06 -11.73 7.84
N ASP A 486 12.14 -10.39 7.90
CA ASP A 486 11.19 -9.57 8.66
C ASP A 486 10.25 -8.75 7.76
N GLY A 487 10.16 -9.11 6.48
CA GLY A 487 9.28 -8.44 5.51
C GLY A 487 7.87 -9.04 5.50
N ASP A 488 6.86 -8.18 5.42
CA ASP A 488 5.48 -8.53 5.08
C ASP A 488 5.29 -8.66 3.55
N HIS A 489 4.04 -8.67 3.08
CA HIS A 489 3.69 -8.73 1.66
C HIS A 489 4.22 -7.54 0.85
N GLY A 490 4.26 -6.34 1.42
CA GLY A 490 4.81 -5.12 0.82
C GLY A 490 6.28 -4.87 1.15
N LEU A 491 7.01 -5.88 1.64
CA LEU A 491 8.40 -5.78 2.10
C LEU A 491 8.62 -4.75 3.21
N ARG A 492 7.57 -4.38 3.95
CA ARG A 492 7.71 -3.54 5.14
C ARG A 492 8.17 -4.38 6.33
N GLU A 493 9.03 -3.80 7.15
CA GLU A 493 9.48 -4.44 8.39
C GLU A 493 8.30 -4.67 9.33
N THR A 494 8.10 -5.90 9.77
CA THR A 494 6.97 -6.31 10.60
C THR A 494 7.35 -7.39 11.60
N SER A 495 6.64 -7.44 12.72
CA SER A 495 6.78 -8.52 13.71
C SER A 495 5.89 -9.73 13.41
N GLY A 496 4.72 -9.54 12.81
CA GLY A 496 3.71 -10.58 12.58
C GLY A 496 3.18 -10.70 11.15
N GLY A 497 3.47 -9.72 10.28
CA GLY A 497 2.96 -9.70 8.90
C GLY A 497 1.50 -9.27 8.78
N MET A 498 0.87 -8.84 9.87
CA MET A 498 -0.52 -8.41 9.89
C MET A 498 -0.64 -6.91 9.65
N LEU A 499 -1.76 -6.48 9.07
CA LEU A 499 -2.03 -5.06 8.81
C LEU A 499 -1.88 -4.17 10.04
N LYS A 500 -2.33 -4.64 11.21
CA LYS A 500 -2.19 -3.91 12.48
C LYS A 500 -0.73 -3.63 12.86
N ASP A 501 0.22 -4.45 12.41
CA ASP A 501 1.65 -4.28 12.70
C ASP A 501 2.23 -3.08 11.93
N LEU A 502 1.52 -2.63 10.88
CA LEU A 502 1.93 -1.49 10.06
C LEU A 502 2.11 -0.21 10.88
N ALA A 503 1.29 0.00 11.92
CA ALA A 503 1.41 1.18 12.78
C ALA A 503 2.82 1.34 13.36
N THR A 504 3.45 0.24 13.74
CA THR A 504 4.77 0.20 14.39
C THR A 504 5.92 -0.13 13.44
N SER A 505 5.65 -0.26 12.14
CA SER A 505 6.70 -0.43 11.12
C SER A 505 7.59 0.80 11.04
N ARG A 506 8.89 0.58 10.85
CA ARG A 506 9.85 1.66 10.56
C ARG A 506 9.93 2.01 9.09
N GLY A 507 9.50 1.10 8.22
CA GLY A 507 9.56 1.26 6.78
C GLY A 507 9.82 -0.07 6.09
N PHE A 508 10.56 -0.05 5.00
CA PHE A 508 10.94 -1.27 4.27
C PHE A 508 12.06 -2.03 4.99
N VAL A 509 12.12 -3.33 4.76
CA VAL A 509 13.20 -4.17 5.31
C VAL A 509 14.58 -3.66 4.89
N PRO A 510 15.61 -3.78 5.75
CA PRO A 510 16.96 -3.36 5.40
C PRO A 510 17.46 -4.00 4.11
N GLY A 511 18.03 -3.18 3.23
CA GLY A 511 18.56 -3.61 1.93
C GLY A 511 17.53 -3.71 0.81
N TYR A 512 16.24 -3.42 1.05
CA TYR A 512 15.18 -3.47 0.04
C TYR A 512 15.50 -2.61 -1.19
N PHE A 513 15.77 -1.34 -1.01
CA PHE A 513 16.11 -0.41 -2.09
C PHE A 513 17.48 -0.72 -2.70
N GLU A 514 18.49 -0.93 -1.87
CA GLU A 514 19.85 -1.17 -2.32
C GLU A 514 19.98 -2.41 -3.20
N MET A 515 19.30 -3.50 -2.83
CA MET A 515 19.29 -4.72 -3.62
C MET A 515 18.68 -4.50 -5.00
N GLN A 516 17.52 -3.85 -5.09
CA GLN A 516 16.85 -3.57 -6.36
C GLN A 516 17.71 -2.65 -7.24
N ARG A 517 18.28 -1.58 -6.66
CA ARG A 517 19.18 -0.66 -7.35
C ARG A 517 20.40 -1.37 -7.94
N THR A 518 21.13 -2.07 -7.10
CA THR A 518 22.37 -2.73 -7.51
C THR A 518 22.12 -3.79 -8.56
N TRP A 519 21.06 -4.58 -8.38
CA TRP A 519 20.67 -5.60 -9.33
C TRP A 519 20.25 -5.00 -10.68
N ALA A 520 19.35 -4.02 -10.69
CA ALA A 520 18.86 -3.40 -11.92
C ALA A 520 19.99 -2.69 -12.69
N LEU A 521 20.85 -1.93 -12.01
CA LEU A 521 22.01 -1.27 -12.63
C LEU A 521 23.00 -2.27 -13.25
N LYS A 522 23.20 -3.43 -12.63
CA LYS A 522 24.05 -4.50 -13.20
C LYS A 522 23.51 -4.98 -14.56
N HIS A 523 22.19 -5.11 -14.69
CA HIS A 523 21.53 -5.66 -15.89
C HIS A 523 21.20 -4.59 -16.96
N THR A 524 21.56 -3.33 -16.69
CA THR A 524 21.33 -2.21 -17.62
C THR A 524 22.61 -1.52 -18.07
N LYS A 525 23.77 -1.98 -17.60
CA LYS A 525 25.05 -1.48 -18.11
C LYS A 525 25.17 -1.82 -19.60
N SER A 526 25.52 -0.83 -20.41
CA SER A 526 25.92 -1.07 -21.79
C SER A 526 27.03 -2.11 -21.78
N LYS A 527 26.88 -3.21 -22.50
CA LYS A 527 28.04 -4.07 -22.76
C LYS A 527 29.00 -3.21 -23.55
N SER A 528 30.08 -2.73 -22.90
CA SER A 528 31.19 -2.16 -23.64
C SER A 528 31.64 -3.22 -24.65
N LYS A 529 31.50 -2.89 -25.96
CA LYS A 529 32.00 -3.67 -27.06
C LYS A 529 33.52 -3.73 -26.95
#